data_23d77752b5e35e7ca8a8338bced73ad6
#
_entry.id   23d77752b5e35e7ca8a8338bced73ad6
#
_cell.length_a   1.000
_cell.length_b   1.000
_cell.length_c   1.000
_cell.angle_alpha   90.00
_cell.angle_beta   90.00
_cell.angle_gamma   90.00
#
_symmetry.space_group_name_H-M   'P 1'
#
loop_
_entity.id
_entity.type
_entity.pdbx_description
1 polymer ?
#
loop_
_entity_poly.entity_id
_entity_poly.type
_entity_poly.pdbx_seq_one_letter_code
_entity_poly.pdbx_strand_id
1 'polypeptide(L)'
;MTAAARAALERARARLDRLDLYPRPVRISRVRVVACPLLYRLPWFARFDGYATHRVILLREPVSGDEQDDLITHELCHVWQMQHRPVAMPLSYLWRGYEGNPYELEARRAVELTR
;
A
#
# COMPACT_ATOMS: atom_id res chain seq x y z
N MET A 1 1.33 3.26 -16.02
CA MET A 1 0.18 3.13 -15.10
C MET A 1 -1.08 3.52 -15.85
N THR A 2 -2.14 2.75 -15.70
CA THR A 2 -3.42 3.04 -16.36
C THR A 2 -4.12 4.24 -15.72
N ALA A 3 -5.08 4.83 -16.45
CA ALA A 3 -5.91 5.92 -15.90
C ALA A 3 -6.71 5.45 -14.68
N ALA A 4 -7.24 4.23 -14.72
CA ALA A 4 -7.96 3.66 -13.59
C ALA A 4 -7.07 3.50 -12.35
N ALA A 5 -5.84 3.05 -12.52
CA ALA A 5 -4.88 2.90 -11.44
C ALA A 5 -4.50 4.27 -10.86
N ARG A 6 -4.29 5.27 -11.70
CA ARG A 6 -3.99 6.63 -11.24
C ARG A 6 -5.16 7.22 -10.43
N ALA A 7 -6.38 7.06 -10.92
CA ALA A 7 -7.56 7.55 -10.21
C ALA A 7 -7.70 6.87 -8.84
N ALA A 8 -7.48 5.56 -8.78
CA ALA A 8 -7.53 4.81 -7.53
C ALA A 8 -6.43 5.26 -6.56
N LEU A 9 -5.22 5.52 -7.07
CA LEU A 9 -4.12 6.03 -6.26
C LEU A 9 -4.45 7.41 -5.67
N GLU A 10 -5.08 8.29 -6.44
CA GLU A 10 -5.50 9.60 -5.95
C GLU A 10 -6.61 9.49 -4.91
N ARG A 11 -7.55 8.56 -5.08
CA ARG A 11 -8.58 8.31 -4.05
C ARG A 11 -7.95 7.79 -2.76
N ALA A 12 -6.99 6.90 -2.87
CA ALA A 12 -6.27 6.39 -1.70
C ALA A 12 -5.50 7.49 -0.98
N ARG A 13 -4.82 8.37 -1.73
CA ARG A 13 -4.13 9.52 -1.14
C ARG A 13 -5.11 10.43 -0.40
N ALA A 14 -6.26 10.75 -1.01
CA ALA A 14 -7.26 11.59 -0.37
C ALA A 14 -7.76 10.97 0.93
N ARG A 15 -7.91 9.64 0.99
CA ARG A 15 -8.28 8.95 2.22
C ARG A 15 -7.21 9.13 3.29
N LEU A 16 -5.94 8.88 2.95
CA LEU A 16 -4.83 8.98 3.92
C LEU A 16 -4.58 10.42 4.36
N ASP A 17 -4.86 11.42 3.52
CA ASP A 17 -4.72 12.83 3.89
C ASP A 17 -5.67 13.25 5.03
N ARG A 18 -6.69 12.45 5.31
CA ARG A 18 -7.58 12.69 6.46
C ARG A 18 -6.98 12.24 7.79
N LEU A 19 -5.83 11.57 7.76
CA LEU A 19 -5.18 11.02 8.94
C LEU A 19 -3.88 11.77 9.27
N ASP A 20 -3.52 11.80 10.55
CA ASP A 20 -2.32 12.43 11.07
C ASP A 20 -1.27 11.42 11.52
N LEU A 21 -1.07 10.36 10.75
CA LEU A 21 -0.13 9.29 11.13
C LEU A 21 1.33 9.75 11.12
N TYR A 22 1.67 10.63 10.18
CA TYR A 22 3.04 11.11 9.99
C TYR A 22 3.05 12.62 9.75
N PRO A 23 4.19 13.29 10.06
CA PRO A 23 4.28 14.76 9.95
C PRO A 23 4.06 15.32 8.56
N ARG A 24 4.42 14.55 7.52
CA ARG A 24 4.25 14.99 6.13
C ARG A 24 3.22 14.09 5.45
N PRO A 25 2.38 14.67 4.56
CA PRO A 25 1.43 13.84 3.81
C PRO A 25 2.14 12.86 2.88
N VAL A 26 1.44 11.80 2.50
CA VAL A 26 1.97 10.83 1.55
C VAL A 26 2.19 11.50 0.19
N ARG A 27 3.34 11.22 -0.42
CA ARG A 27 3.68 11.75 -1.74
C ARG A 27 3.50 10.65 -2.77
N ILE A 28 2.69 10.93 -3.79
CA ILE A 28 2.37 9.94 -4.82
C ILE A 28 2.97 10.25 -6.19
N SER A 29 3.68 11.38 -6.33
CA SER A 29 4.21 11.81 -7.63
C SER A 29 5.12 10.78 -8.30
N ARG A 30 5.81 9.94 -7.51
CA ARG A 30 6.70 8.90 -8.02
C ARG A 30 6.18 7.50 -7.72
N VAL A 31 4.96 7.38 -7.24
CA VAL A 31 4.35 6.08 -6.93
C VAL A 31 3.61 5.58 -8.16
N ARG A 32 3.80 4.29 -8.45
CA ARG A 32 3.11 3.62 -9.55
C ARG A 32 2.35 2.41 -9.02
N VAL A 33 1.16 2.20 -9.56
CA VAL A 33 0.33 1.03 -9.29
C VAL A 33 0.35 0.16 -10.53
N VAL A 34 0.84 -1.07 -10.39
CA VAL A 34 1.03 -1.98 -11.52
C VAL A 34 0.45 -3.34 -11.16
N ALA A 35 -0.33 -3.93 -12.07
CA ALA A 35 -0.78 -5.30 -11.94
C ALA A 35 0.32 -6.25 -12.43
N CYS A 36 0.62 -7.26 -11.63
CA CYS A 36 1.65 -8.24 -11.95
C CYS A 36 1.18 -9.65 -11.55
N PRO A 37 0.21 -10.22 -12.27
CA PRO A 37 -0.39 -11.51 -11.87
C PRO A 37 0.62 -12.65 -11.74
N LEU A 38 1.65 -12.67 -12.57
CA LEU A 38 2.65 -13.74 -12.55
C LEU A 38 3.49 -13.77 -11.27
N LEU A 39 3.73 -12.59 -10.67
CA LEU A 39 4.46 -12.51 -9.41
C LEU A 39 3.76 -13.31 -8.31
N TYR A 40 2.44 -13.27 -8.29
CA TYR A 40 1.61 -13.88 -7.25
C TYR A 40 1.46 -15.39 -7.42
N ARG A 41 2.04 -15.97 -8.46
CA ARG A 41 2.17 -17.43 -8.61
C ARG A 41 3.35 -17.97 -7.81
N LEU A 42 4.29 -17.13 -7.39
CA LEU A 42 5.40 -17.53 -6.54
C LEU A 42 4.89 -17.85 -5.12
N PRO A 43 5.39 -18.93 -4.49
CA PRO A 43 4.84 -19.38 -3.20
C PRO A 43 4.79 -18.33 -2.12
N TRP A 44 5.81 -17.49 -2.01
CA TRP A 44 5.87 -16.47 -0.96
C TRP A 44 4.99 -15.24 -1.23
N PHE A 45 4.48 -15.07 -2.44
CA PHE A 45 3.54 -14.01 -2.78
C PHE A 45 2.10 -14.51 -2.88
N ALA A 46 1.87 -15.82 -2.95
CA ALA A 46 0.56 -16.39 -3.25
C ALA A 46 -0.53 -16.00 -2.24
N ARG A 47 -0.17 -15.68 -1.00
CA ARG A 47 -1.11 -15.29 0.05
C ARG A 47 -1.50 -13.81 0.02
N PHE A 48 -0.84 -13.00 -0.81
CA PHE A 48 -1.08 -11.56 -0.86
C PHE A 48 -1.90 -11.19 -2.09
N ASP A 49 -2.69 -10.13 -1.99
CA ASP A 49 -3.39 -9.52 -3.12
C ASP A 49 -2.68 -8.26 -3.60
N GLY A 50 -1.87 -7.66 -2.75
CA GLY A 50 -1.06 -6.50 -3.06
C GLY A 50 0.26 -6.53 -2.31
N TYR A 51 1.23 -5.77 -2.80
CA TYR A 51 2.53 -5.63 -2.18
C TYR A 51 3.09 -4.24 -2.47
N ALA A 52 3.62 -3.58 -1.44
CA ALA A 52 4.18 -2.23 -1.59
C ALA A 52 5.69 -2.25 -1.49
N THR A 53 6.34 -1.54 -2.41
CA THR A 53 7.73 -1.13 -2.30
C THR A 53 7.77 0.38 -2.05
N HIS A 54 8.96 0.98 -2.02
CA HIS A 54 9.08 2.42 -1.77
C HIS A 54 8.38 3.29 -2.81
N ARG A 55 8.22 2.79 -4.03
CA ARG A 55 7.68 3.56 -5.16
C ARG A 55 6.67 2.82 -6.02
N VAL A 56 6.49 1.52 -5.79
CA VAL A 56 5.61 0.70 -6.63
C VAL A 56 4.68 -0.10 -5.76
N ILE A 57 3.41 -0.04 -6.08
CA ILE A 57 2.38 -0.91 -5.53
C ILE A 57 2.08 -1.98 -6.58
N LEU A 58 2.36 -3.23 -6.23
CA LEU A 58 2.12 -4.37 -7.11
C LEU A 58 0.82 -5.02 -6.72
N LEU A 59 -0.08 -5.20 -7.68
CA LEU A 59 -1.37 -5.82 -7.46
C LEU A 59 -1.47 -7.15 -8.19
N ARG A 60 -2.22 -8.07 -7.62
CA ARG A 60 -2.54 -9.35 -8.27
C ARG A 60 -3.36 -9.14 -9.52
N GLU A 61 -4.34 -8.23 -9.47
CA GLU A 61 -5.27 -7.97 -10.56
C GLU A 61 -5.24 -6.51 -10.99
N PRO A 62 -5.52 -6.23 -12.28
CA PRO A 62 -5.63 -4.85 -12.77
C PRO A 62 -6.70 -4.07 -12.02
N VAL A 63 -6.49 -2.75 -11.90
CA VAL A 63 -7.47 -1.87 -11.26
C VAL A 63 -8.69 -1.73 -12.15
N SER A 64 -9.86 -1.96 -11.56
CA SER A 64 -11.16 -1.79 -12.20
C SER A 64 -12.12 -1.11 -11.23
N GLY A 65 -12.62 0.08 -11.61
CA GLY A 65 -13.51 0.84 -10.74
C GLY A 65 -12.90 1.14 -9.38
N ASP A 66 -13.71 0.95 -8.33
CA ASP A 66 -13.33 1.24 -6.94
C ASP A 66 -13.18 -0.02 -6.07
N GLU A 67 -13.25 -1.19 -6.67
CA GLU A 67 -13.24 -2.46 -5.93
C GLU A 67 -11.97 -2.68 -5.14
N GLN A 68 -10.83 -2.15 -5.60
CA GLN A 68 -9.54 -2.31 -4.92
C GLN A 68 -9.16 -1.09 -4.09
N ASP A 69 -10.08 -0.16 -3.84
CA ASP A 69 -9.75 1.07 -3.12
C ASP A 69 -9.21 0.81 -1.71
N ASP A 70 -9.79 -0.15 -0.98
CA ASP A 70 -9.28 -0.50 0.35
C ASP A 70 -7.87 -1.10 0.26
N LEU A 71 -7.64 -1.99 -0.70
CA LEU A 71 -6.34 -2.62 -0.90
C LEU A 71 -5.27 -1.58 -1.27
N ILE A 72 -5.59 -0.69 -2.20
CA ILE A 72 -4.65 0.35 -2.63
C ILE A 72 -4.38 1.33 -1.50
N THR A 73 -5.38 1.69 -0.71
CA THR A 73 -5.19 2.54 0.47
C THR A 73 -4.26 1.87 1.48
N HIS A 74 -4.46 0.58 1.73
CA HIS A 74 -3.60 -0.20 2.60
C HIS A 74 -2.14 -0.18 2.12
N GLU A 75 -1.92 -0.48 0.84
CA GLU A 75 -0.58 -0.50 0.26
C GLU A 75 0.05 0.90 0.19
N LEU A 76 -0.75 1.93 -0.09
CA LEU A 76 -0.24 3.30 -0.08
C LEU A 76 0.14 3.73 1.35
N CYS A 77 -0.57 3.24 2.37
CA CYS A 77 -0.16 3.48 3.75
C CYS A 77 1.23 2.92 4.02
N HIS A 78 1.55 1.73 3.50
CA HIS A 78 2.91 1.19 3.60
C HIS A 78 3.94 2.06 2.88
N VAL A 79 3.60 2.61 1.71
CA VAL A 79 4.47 3.57 1.02
C VAL A 79 4.71 4.79 1.90
N TRP A 80 3.65 5.30 2.52
CA TRP A 80 3.74 6.45 3.43
C TRP A 80 4.66 6.15 4.62
N GLN A 81 4.51 4.99 5.21
CA GLN A 81 5.40 4.51 6.28
C GLN A 81 6.86 4.49 5.83
N MET A 82 7.11 3.95 4.63
CA MET A 82 8.47 3.88 4.07
C MET A 82 9.03 5.25 3.69
N GLN A 83 8.20 6.21 3.34
CA GLN A 83 8.64 7.59 3.09
C GLN A 83 9.20 8.25 4.36
N HIS A 84 8.69 7.86 5.52
CA HIS A 84 9.13 8.38 6.82
C HIS A 84 10.11 7.47 7.54
N ARG A 85 10.06 6.16 7.26
CA ARG A 85 10.92 5.15 7.88
C ARG A 85 11.42 4.17 6.82
N PRO A 86 12.31 4.63 5.92
CA PRO A 86 12.67 3.85 4.73
C PRO A 86 13.43 2.56 5.01
N VAL A 87 14.08 2.46 6.17
CA VAL A 87 14.83 1.28 6.58
C VAL A 87 14.10 0.53 7.68
N ALA A 88 13.68 1.25 8.72
CA ALA A 88 13.05 0.63 9.90
C ALA A 88 11.77 -0.13 9.54
N MET A 89 10.94 0.44 8.65
CA MET A 89 9.67 -0.20 8.29
C MET A 89 9.90 -1.52 7.55
N PRO A 90 10.65 -1.59 6.43
CA PRO A 90 10.90 -2.87 5.78
C PRO A 90 11.62 -3.89 6.67
N LEU A 91 12.60 -3.45 7.46
CA LEU A 91 13.33 -4.35 8.34
C LEU A 91 12.45 -4.92 9.44
N SER A 92 11.41 -4.21 9.87
CA SER A 92 10.52 -4.71 10.91
C SER A 92 9.86 -6.04 10.52
N TYR A 93 9.64 -6.27 9.23
CA TYR A 93 9.06 -7.53 8.75
C TYR A 93 10.03 -8.70 8.87
N LEU A 94 11.35 -8.45 8.87
CA LEU A 94 12.35 -9.47 9.13
C LEU A 94 12.39 -9.88 10.61
N TRP A 95 12.23 -8.92 11.53
CA TRP A 95 12.30 -9.17 12.96
C TRP A 95 10.97 -9.65 13.54
N ARG A 96 9.86 -9.04 13.13
CA ARG A 96 8.54 -9.26 13.72
C ARG A 96 7.62 -10.08 12.83
N GLY A 97 8.03 -10.32 11.58
CA GLY A 97 7.18 -10.97 10.59
C GLY A 97 6.01 -10.10 10.16
N TYR A 98 5.04 -10.71 9.50
CA TYR A 98 3.87 -10.04 8.96
C TYR A 98 2.76 -9.91 10.00
N GLU A 99 2.44 -11.00 10.70
CA GLU A 99 1.36 -11.01 11.66
C GLU A 99 1.73 -10.25 12.93
N GLY A 100 0.83 -9.39 13.38
CA GLY A 100 1.06 -8.56 14.56
C GLY A 100 2.09 -7.44 14.35
N ASN A 101 2.63 -7.29 13.14
CA ASN A 101 3.55 -6.20 12.86
C ASN A 101 2.86 -4.85 13.04
N PRO A 102 3.44 -3.91 13.82
CA PRO A 102 2.79 -2.62 14.10
C PRO A 102 2.46 -1.82 12.83
N TYR A 103 3.31 -1.88 11.81
CA TYR A 103 3.06 -1.18 10.55
C TYR A 103 1.90 -1.78 9.78
N GLU A 104 1.75 -3.10 9.84
CA GLU A 104 0.62 -3.79 9.23
C GLU A 104 -0.68 -3.45 9.93
N LEU A 105 -0.68 -3.44 11.26
CA LEU A 105 -1.85 -3.06 12.06
C LEU A 105 -2.25 -1.61 11.80
N GLU A 106 -1.28 -0.71 11.70
CA GLU A 106 -1.52 0.71 11.36
C GLU A 106 -2.17 0.84 9.99
N ALA A 107 -1.67 0.12 8.98
CA ALA A 107 -2.24 0.18 7.63
C ALA A 107 -3.67 -0.35 7.59
N ARG A 108 -3.95 -1.44 8.28
CA ARG A 108 -5.31 -1.98 8.39
C ARG A 108 -6.25 -1.00 9.07
N ARG A 109 -5.79 -0.37 10.14
CA ARG A 109 -6.58 0.64 10.85
C ARG A 109 -6.83 1.87 10.00
N ALA A 110 -5.84 2.29 9.22
CA ALA A 110 -5.99 3.43 8.30
C ALA A 110 -7.10 3.18 7.27
N VAL A 111 -7.21 1.97 6.74
CA VAL A 111 -8.28 1.59 5.84
C VAL A 111 -9.63 1.70 6.55
N GLU A 112 -9.77 1.13 7.75
CA GLU A 112 -11.01 1.17 8.52
C GLU A 112 -11.46 2.59 8.86
N LEU A 113 -10.51 3.44 9.27
CA LEU A 113 -10.82 4.82 9.69
C LEU A 113 -11.21 5.73 8.52
N THR A 114 -10.88 5.34 7.29
CA THR A 114 -11.07 6.20 6.11
C THR A 114 -12.13 5.68 5.14
N ARG A 115 -12.76 4.56 5.43
CA ARG A 115 -13.89 4.07 4.63
C ARG A 115 -15.05 5.04 4.57
#